data_449e9b2768cd3a6ad4c73425c61a9d87
#
_entry.id   449e9b2768cd3a6ad4c73425c61a9d87
#
_cell.length_a   1.000
_cell.length_b   1.000
_cell.length_c   1.000
_cell.angle_alpha   90.00
_cell.angle_beta   90.00
_cell.angle_gamma   90.00
#
_symmetry.space_group_name_H-M   'P 1'
#
loop_
_entity.id
_entity.type
_entity.pdbx_description
1 polymer ?
#
loop_
_entity_poly.entity_id
_entity_poly.type
_entity_poly.pdbx_seq_one_letter_code
_entity_poly.pdbx_strand_id
1 'polypeptide(L)'
;TVIFVSHALNQIRHFCSKALYLSGGGVLAWGAADEVCDFFQNDLAGSDQLSRLSNSKALVAINSAYDFRRDPNLRRNSIDGNVGGSIDLEFLNFGISNQENHPISFCRLGDRIKIKTAIVANAAVGDGACVGLLFSDKNGFPLMACNTNFYDRFLPALNAGEMGIVEWEMAVPFAHGEFRIDVGIKPDPLSSDFYDRVFCVASLTVVP
;
A
#
# COMPACT_ATOMS: atom_id res chain seq x y z
N THR A 1 -26.61 22.66 -5.55
CA THR A 1 -26.06 21.40 -5.03
C THR A 1 -26.16 20.36 -6.15
N VAL A 2 -25.05 19.67 -6.42
CA VAL A 2 -25.01 18.55 -7.38
C VAL A 2 -24.72 17.29 -6.59
N ILE A 3 -25.48 16.23 -6.88
CA ILE A 3 -25.20 14.89 -6.36
C ILE A 3 -24.57 14.07 -7.49
N PHE A 4 -23.41 13.52 -7.25
CA PHE A 4 -22.66 12.71 -8.20
C PHE A 4 -22.55 11.28 -7.67
N VAL A 5 -23.00 10.31 -8.46
CA VAL A 5 -22.94 8.89 -8.10
C VAL A 5 -21.99 8.19 -9.06
N SER A 6 -20.97 7.57 -8.55
CA SER A 6 -19.95 6.87 -9.33
C SER A 6 -19.26 5.80 -8.49
N HIS A 7 -18.74 4.77 -9.15
CA HIS A 7 -17.78 3.83 -8.56
C HIS A 7 -16.33 4.22 -8.90
N ALA A 8 -16.13 5.26 -9.70
CA ALA A 8 -14.81 5.79 -10.05
C ALA A 8 -14.32 6.75 -8.96
N LEU A 9 -13.63 6.23 -7.97
CA LEU A 9 -13.19 6.97 -6.78
C LEU A 9 -12.36 8.21 -7.11
N ASN A 10 -11.51 8.14 -8.14
CA ASN A 10 -10.73 9.29 -8.59
C ASN A 10 -11.62 10.46 -9.02
N GLN A 11 -12.77 10.18 -9.65
CA GLN A 11 -13.73 11.22 -10.02
C GLN A 11 -14.41 11.80 -8.77
N ILE A 12 -14.78 10.95 -7.80
CA ILE A 12 -15.37 11.40 -6.54
C ILE A 12 -14.38 12.31 -5.80
N ARG A 13 -13.12 11.90 -5.67
CA ARG A 13 -12.07 12.73 -5.04
C ARG A 13 -11.86 14.06 -5.74
N HIS A 14 -11.92 14.05 -7.08
CA HIS A 14 -11.65 15.26 -7.86
C HIS A 14 -12.81 16.27 -7.88
N PHE A 15 -14.06 15.78 -7.95
CA PHE A 15 -15.23 16.64 -8.15
C PHE A 15 -16.04 16.88 -6.87
N CYS A 16 -15.86 16.08 -5.82
CA CYS A 16 -16.65 16.15 -4.61
C CYS A 16 -15.83 16.58 -3.40
N SER A 17 -16.32 17.53 -2.61
CA SER A 17 -15.74 17.87 -1.31
C SER A 17 -16.17 16.92 -0.20
N LYS A 18 -17.33 16.27 -0.37
CA LYS A 18 -17.89 15.27 0.56
C LYS A 18 -18.41 14.08 -0.19
N ALA A 19 -18.34 12.91 0.43
CA ALA A 19 -18.86 11.68 -0.10
C ALA A 19 -19.71 10.93 0.93
N LEU A 20 -20.52 10.03 0.42
CA LEU A 20 -21.36 9.11 1.18
C LEU A 20 -21.14 7.70 0.61
N TYR A 21 -20.74 6.76 1.46
CA TYR A 21 -20.66 5.36 1.10
C TYR A 21 -21.89 4.61 1.57
N LEU A 22 -22.58 3.97 0.61
CA LEU A 22 -23.77 3.17 0.87
C LEU A 22 -23.47 1.69 0.59
N SER A 23 -23.84 0.81 1.51
CA SER A 23 -23.80 -0.63 1.33
C SER A 23 -24.92 -1.31 2.10
N GLY A 24 -25.48 -2.37 1.55
CA GLY A 24 -26.56 -3.13 2.18
C GLY A 24 -27.80 -2.30 2.55
N GLY A 25 -28.03 -1.16 1.86
CA GLY A 25 -29.14 -0.24 2.16
C GLY A 25 -28.90 0.72 3.31
N GLY A 26 -27.71 0.72 3.90
CA GLY A 26 -27.29 1.62 4.98
C GLY A 26 -26.13 2.54 4.59
N VAL A 27 -25.93 3.59 5.41
CA VAL A 27 -24.78 4.49 5.31
C VAL A 27 -23.63 3.88 6.10
N LEU A 28 -22.53 3.51 5.44
CA LEU A 28 -21.33 3.00 6.08
C LEU A 28 -20.31 4.10 6.41
N ALA A 29 -20.21 5.12 5.56
CA ALA A 29 -19.35 6.25 5.82
C ALA A 29 -19.92 7.55 5.23
N TRP A 30 -19.63 8.67 5.90
CA TRP A 30 -19.98 10.02 5.46
C TRP A 30 -18.90 10.99 5.94
N GLY A 31 -18.36 11.81 5.06
CA GLY A 31 -17.32 12.77 5.42
C GLY A 31 -16.63 13.42 4.22
N ALA A 32 -15.38 13.80 4.41
CA ALA A 32 -14.53 14.30 3.33
C ALA A 32 -14.39 13.22 2.24
N ALA A 33 -14.40 13.64 0.98
CA ALA A 33 -14.41 12.69 -0.15
C ALA A 33 -13.20 11.73 -0.10
N ASP A 34 -12.02 12.23 0.27
CA ASP A 34 -10.80 11.42 0.37
C ASP A 34 -10.93 10.33 1.44
N GLU A 35 -11.40 10.70 2.64
CA GLU A 35 -11.55 9.77 3.77
C GLU A 35 -12.57 8.66 3.46
N VAL A 36 -13.70 9.04 2.86
CA VAL A 36 -14.75 8.08 2.49
C VAL A 36 -14.29 7.17 1.36
N CYS A 37 -13.53 7.69 0.39
CA CYS A 37 -12.96 6.88 -0.68
C CYS A 37 -11.88 5.91 -0.16
N ASP A 38 -11.05 6.33 0.79
CA ASP A 38 -10.08 5.44 1.44
C ASP A 38 -10.79 4.32 2.20
N PHE A 39 -11.84 4.66 2.97
CA PHE A 39 -12.66 3.68 3.67
C PHE A 39 -13.31 2.67 2.70
N PHE A 40 -13.92 3.14 1.61
CA PHE A 40 -14.51 2.28 0.57
C PHE A 40 -13.48 1.33 -0.06
N GLN A 41 -12.27 1.82 -0.38
CA GLN A 41 -11.22 0.97 -0.94
C GLN A 41 -10.78 -0.10 0.06
N ASN A 42 -10.68 0.26 1.34
CA ASN A 42 -10.32 -0.67 2.40
C ASN A 42 -11.40 -1.73 2.63
N ASP A 43 -12.68 -1.35 2.59
CA ASP A 43 -13.81 -2.26 2.72
C ASP A 43 -13.90 -3.27 1.57
N LEU A 44 -13.69 -2.80 0.33
CA LEU A 44 -13.68 -3.69 -0.85
C LEU A 44 -12.51 -4.66 -0.85
N ALA A 45 -11.30 -4.20 -0.44
CA ALA A 45 -10.14 -5.07 -0.40
C ALA A 45 -10.29 -6.19 0.66
N GLY A 46 -11.05 -5.95 1.73
CA GLY A 46 -11.40 -6.96 2.72
C GLY A 46 -12.38 -8.03 2.19
N SER A 47 -13.19 -7.70 1.19
CA SER A 47 -14.19 -8.63 0.65
C SER A 47 -13.66 -9.59 -0.42
N ASP A 48 -12.52 -9.27 -1.08
CA ASP A 48 -11.99 -10.03 -2.22
C ASP A 48 -10.91 -11.07 -1.86
N GLN A 49 -10.50 -11.21 -0.59
CA GLN A 49 -9.35 -12.01 -0.18
C GLN A 49 -9.57 -13.53 -0.07
N LEU A 50 -10.61 -14.07 -0.64
CA LEU A 50 -10.83 -15.53 -0.64
C LEU A 50 -10.45 -16.15 -1.99
N SER A 51 -9.17 -16.32 -2.28
CA SER A 51 -8.60 -17.49 -2.96
C SER A 51 -7.29 -17.27 -3.73
N ARG A 52 -6.32 -18.18 -3.48
CA ARG A 52 -5.29 -18.77 -4.36
C ARG A 52 -3.84 -18.28 -4.27
N LEU A 53 -2.99 -19.30 -4.09
CA LEU A 53 -1.52 -19.32 -3.97
C LEU A 53 -0.80 -19.54 -5.31
N SER A 54 0.36 -19.01 -5.52
CA SER A 54 1.70 -19.65 -5.64
C SER A 54 2.72 -18.99 -6.58
N ASN A 55 3.91 -18.90 -6.08
CA ASN A 55 5.31 -19.12 -6.54
C ASN A 55 6.11 -18.07 -7.30
N SER A 56 7.20 -17.58 -6.70
CA SER A 56 8.61 -17.40 -7.11
C SER A 56 9.48 -16.45 -6.27
N LYS A 57 10.82 -16.40 -6.42
CA LYS A 57 11.83 -15.99 -5.43
C LYS A 57 12.30 -14.55 -5.48
N ALA A 58 12.47 -13.94 -4.32
CA ALA A 58 13.10 -12.62 -4.16
C ALA A 58 14.19 -12.60 -3.09
N LEU A 59 15.03 -11.60 -3.13
CA LEU A 59 16.07 -11.40 -2.13
C LEU A 59 15.52 -10.60 -0.97
N VAL A 60 15.57 -11.21 0.20
CA VAL A 60 15.34 -10.54 1.48
C VAL A 60 16.70 -10.27 2.10
N ALA A 61 17.02 -9.01 2.30
CA ALA A 61 18.12 -8.64 3.14
C ALA A 61 17.58 -8.44 4.56
N ILE A 62 17.97 -9.32 5.47
CA ILE A 62 17.74 -9.10 6.89
C ILE A 62 18.80 -8.07 7.32
N ASN A 63 18.41 -6.82 7.46
CA ASN A 63 19.28 -5.80 8.03
C ASN A 63 18.94 -5.65 9.50
N SER A 64 19.87 -6.04 10.37
CA SER A 64 19.72 -6.01 11.83
C SER A 64 19.51 -4.60 12.43
N ALA A 65 19.68 -3.55 11.63
CA ALA A 65 19.47 -2.16 12.05
C ALA A 65 18.06 -1.63 11.78
N TYR A 66 17.18 -2.41 11.14
CA TYR A 66 15.82 -1.99 10.81
C TYR A 66 14.86 -2.33 11.95
N ASP A 67 13.95 -1.41 12.26
CA ASP A 67 12.92 -1.64 13.29
C ASP A 67 11.79 -2.49 12.69
N PHE A 68 11.71 -3.75 13.09
CA PHE A 68 10.69 -4.69 12.67
C PHE A 68 9.39 -4.60 13.48
N ARG A 69 9.31 -3.66 14.45
CA ARG A 69 8.10 -3.52 15.24
C ARG A 69 6.95 -3.04 14.38
N ARG A 70 5.78 -3.55 14.68
CA ARG A 70 4.54 -3.12 14.06
C ARG A 70 4.33 -1.63 14.31
N ASP A 71 4.13 -0.86 13.25
CA ASP A 71 3.70 0.52 13.36
C ASP A 71 2.19 0.54 13.68
N PRO A 72 1.78 1.03 14.86
CA PRO A 72 0.36 1.09 15.23
C PRO A 72 -0.45 2.06 14.37
N ASN A 73 0.21 2.98 13.66
CA ASN A 73 -0.43 3.96 12.79
C ASN A 73 -0.55 3.48 11.34
N LEU A 74 0.02 2.31 11.03
CA LEU A 74 -0.08 1.75 9.68
C LEU A 74 -1.57 1.52 9.36
N ARG A 75 -2.10 2.27 8.41
CA ARG A 75 -3.48 2.09 7.93
C ARG A 75 -3.55 0.80 7.14
N ARG A 76 -4.36 -0.12 7.58
CA ARG A 76 -4.61 -1.39 6.91
C ARG A 76 -5.99 -1.38 6.31
N ASN A 77 -6.18 -2.21 5.29
CA ASN A 77 -7.50 -2.69 4.97
C ASN A 77 -8.04 -3.30 6.27
N SER A 78 -8.91 -2.59 6.95
CA SER A 78 -9.57 -3.17 8.11
C SER A 78 -10.48 -4.27 7.58
N ILE A 79 -9.98 -5.47 7.62
CA ILE A 79 -10.83 -6.64 7.68
C ILE A 79 -11.43 -6.53 9.07
N ASP A 80 -12.56 -5.86 9.18
CA ASP A 80 -13.37 -5.95 10.38
C ASP A 80 -13.57 -7.42 10.65
N GLY A 81 -13.27 -7.88 11.85
CA GLY A 81 -13.04 -9.22 12.32
C GLY A 81 -14.06 -10.33 11.98
N ASN A 82 -14.74 -10.21 10.86
CA ASN A 82 -15.68 -11.17 10.29
C ASN A 82 -15.28 -11.73 8.94
N VAL A 83 -14.21 -11.27 8.32
CA VAL A 83 -13.67 -11.94 7.13
C VAL A 83 -12.55 -12.83 7.64
N GLY A 84 -12.87 -14.10 7.83
CA GLY A 84 -11.94 -15.15 8.27
C GLY A 84 -10.92 -15.51 7.19
N GLY A 85 -10.19 -14.53 6.68
CA GLY A 85 -9.03 -14.69 5.84
C GLY A 85 -7.83 -14.24 6.62
N SER A 86 -6.96 -15.18 7.01
CA SER A 86 -5.63 -14.81 7.47
C SER A 86 -4.94 -14.05 6.34
N ILE A 87 -4.45 -12.87 6.63
CA ILE A 87 -3.49 -12.18 5.77
C ILE A 87 -2.22 -13.00 5.83
N ASP A 88 -1.95 -13.81 4.82
CA ASP A 88 -0.82 -14.74 4.83
C ASP A 88 0.52 -14.01 4.85
N LEU A 89 0.59 -12.85 4.16
CA LEU A 89 1.68 -11.88 4.28
C LEU A 89 1.09 -10.53 4.71
N GLU A 90 1.75 -9.86 5.64
CA GLU A 90 1.26 -8.63 6.24
C GLU A 90 2.37 -7.59 6.36
N PHE A 91 2.08 -6.34 6.03
CA PHE A 91 3.00 -5.23 6.29
C PHE A 91 3.07 -4.95 7.79
N LEU A 92 4.28 -4.86 8.33
CA LEU A 92 4.52 -4.46 9.72
C LEU A 92 4.72 -2.96 9.86
N ASN A 93 5.47 -2.38 8.93
CA ASN A 93 5.79 -0.96 8.94
C ASN A 93 6.16 -0.47 7.54
N PHE A 94 6.30 0.84 7.42
CA PHE A 94 6.70 1.53 6.21
C PHE A 94 7.51 2.77 6.57
N GLY A 95 8.56 3.05 5.81
CA GLY A 95 9.38 4.23 6.04
C GLY A 95 9.98 4.81 4.76
N ILE A 96 10.12 6.12 4.73
CA ILE A 96 10.82 6.87 3.69
C ILE A 96 12.04 7.53 4.32
N SER A 97 13.19 7.41 3.71
CA SER A 97 14.43 7.99 4.20
C SER A 97 15.27 8.56 3.07
N ASN A 98 16.21 9.44 3.44
CA ASN A 98 17.27 9.88 2.55
C ASN A 98 18.36 8.80 2.40
N GLN A 99 19.44 9.10 1.67
CA GLN A 99 20.55 8.17 1.42
C GLN A 99 21.29 7.76 2.70
N GLU A 100 21.29 8.62 3.71
CA GLU A 100 21.92 8.41 5.03
C GLU A 100 20.98 7.64 5.99
N ASN A 101 19.82 7.16 5.51
CA ASN A 101 18.76 6.49 6.28
C ASN A 101 18.09 7.37 7.36
N HIS A 102 18.12 8.69 7.22
CA HIS A 102 17.33 9.59 8.06
C HIS A 102 15.90 9.65 7.52
N PRO A 103 14.86 9.45 8.35
CA PRO A 103 13.47 9.57 7.95
C PRO A 103 13.18 10.96 7.37
N ILE A 104 12.41 10.99 6.27
CA ILE A 104 12.00 12.22 5.62
C ILE A 104 10.50 12.18 5.30
N SER A 105 9.89 13.36 5.27
CA SER A 105 8.53 13.59 4.76
C SER A 105 8.51 14.60 3.61
N PHE A 106 9.66 15.20 3.29
CA PHE A 106 9.82 16.11 2.16
C PHE A 106 11.16 15.87 1.45
N CYS A 107 11.20 16.20 0.17
CA CYS A 107 12.38 16.10 -0.69
C CYS A 107 12.26 17.09 -1.86
N ARG A 108 13.22 17.07 -2.78
CA ARG A 108 13.19 17.83 -4.04
C ARG A 108 13.12 16.90 -5.23
N LEU A 109 12.71 17.43 -6.37
CA LEU A 109 12.81 16.73 -7.65
C LEU A 109 14.26 16.26 -7.87
N GLY A 110 14.43 14.98 -8.16
CA GLY A 110 15.72 14.36 -8.42
C GLY A 110 16.47 13.87 -7.16
N ASP A 111 16.04 14.22 -5.96
CA ASP A 111 16.61 13.67 -4.73
C ASP A 111 16.49 12.14 -4.73
N ARG A 112 17.55 11.47 -4.28
CA ARG A 112 17.48 10.01 -4.09
C ARG A 112 16.92 9.68 -2.72
N ILE A 113 15.87 8.87 -2.75
CA ILE A 113 15.19 8.40 -1.53
C ILE A 113 15.22 6.88 -1.46
N LYS A 114 15.12 6.37 -0.24
CA LYS A 114 14.90 4.96 0.05
C LYS A 114 13.52 4.78 0.66
N ILE A 115 12.80 3.78 0.16
CA ILE A 115 11.50 3.38 0.70
C ILE A 115 11.67 1.95 1.21
N LYS A 116 11.34 1.73 2.47
CA LYS A 116 11.46 0.42 3.13
C LYS A 116 10.15 -0.02 3.74
N THR A 117 9.90 -1.31 3.66
CA THR A 117 8.82 -1.95 4.38
C THR A 117 9.26 -3.29 4.92
N ALA A 118 8.81 -3.64 6.13
CA ALA A 118 8.93 -4.97 6.69
C ALA A 118 7.61 -5.72 6.52
N ILE A 119 7.71 -6.99 6.19
CA ILE A 119 6.59 -7.89 5.94
C ILE A 119 6.78 -9.12 6.83
N VAL A 120 5.71 -9.60 7.44
CA VAL A 120 5.68 -10.86 8.20
C VAL A 120 4.79 -11.87 7.49
N ALA A 121 5.20 -13.12 7.51
CA ALA A 121 4.37 -14.25 7.11
C ALA A 121 3.55 -14.74 8.30
N ASN A 122 2.23 -14.67 8.19
CA ASN A 122 1.31 -15.21 9.20
C ASN A 122 1.01 -16.70 8.94
N ALA A 123 1.22 -17.16 7.72
CA ALA A 123 1.15 -18.54 7.29
C ALA A 123 2.37 -18.89 6.42
N ALA A 124 2.62 -20.15 6.16
CA ALA A 124 3.64 -20.55 5.19
C ALA A 124 3.20 -20.15 3.78
N VAL A 125 4.02 -19.36 3.10
CA VAL A 125 3.77 -18.86 1.75
C VAL A 125 4.88 -19.33 0.82
N GLY A 126 4.49 -19.82 -0.36
CA GLY A 126 5.41 -20.15 -1.44
C GLY A 126 6.16 -18.93 -1.97
N ASP A 127 7.12 -19.19 -2.83
CA ASP A 127 7.84 -18.12 -3.52
C ASP A 127 6.96 -17.45 -4.60
N GLY A 128 7.11 -16.13 -4.89
CA GLY A 128 6.43 -15.42 -5.98
C GLY A 128 5.66 -14.21 -5.64
N ALA A 129 5.44 -14.02 -4.39
CA ALA A 129 4.78 -12.80 -3.99
C ALA A 129 5.58 -11.58 -4.44
N CYS A 130 4.89 -10.61 -4.99
CA CYS A 130 5.47 -9.35 -5.40
C CYS A 130 4.91 -8.18 -4.59
N VAL A 131 5.75 -7.19 -4.34
CA VAL A 131 5.42 -6.02 -3.55
C VAL A 131 5.41 -4.80 -4.46
N GLY A 132 4.34 -4.02 -4.39
CA GLY A 132 4.16 -2.83 -5.21
C GLY A 132 3.97 -1.56 -4.40
N LEU A 133 4.40 -0.45 -5.01
CA LEU A 133 4.15 0.91 -4.59
C LEU A 133 3.29 1.60 -5.64
N LEU A 134 2.32 2.40 -5.21
CA LEU A 134 1.57 3.30 -6.06
C LEU A 134 1.70 4.72 -5.51
N PHE A 135 2.20 5.61 -6.34
CA PHE A 135 2.21 7.04 -6.05
C PHE A 135 1.01 7.70 -6.71
N SER A 136 0.30 8.47 -5.95
CA SER A 136 -0.86 9.26 -6.40
C SER A 136 -0.69 10.72 -6.00
N ASP A 137 -1.35 11.62 -6.71
CA ASP A 137 -1.46 13.01 -6.28
C ASP A 137 -2.34 13.13 -5.02
N LYS A 138 -2.46 14.34 -4.48
CA LYS A 138 -3.30 14.62 -3.31
C LYS A 138 -4.77 14.25 -3.49
N ASN A 139 -5.26 14.14 -4.72
CA ASN A 139 -6.64 13.77 -5.06
C ASN A 139 -6.79 12.26 -5.30
N GLY A 140 -5.71 11.48 -5.18
CA GLY A 140 -5.69 10.05 -5.40
C GLY A 140 -5.59 9.64 -6.88
N PHE A 141 -5.21 10.56 -7.80
CA PHE A 141 -4.92 10.18 -9.18
C PHE A 141 -3.60 9.42 -9.24
N PRO A 142 -3.59 8.18 -9.78
CA PRO A 142 -2.37 7.41 -9.95
C PRO A 142 -1.40 8.12 -10.88
N LEU A 143 -0.15 8.26 -10.45
CA LEU A 143 0.92 8.91 -11.21
C LEU A 143 2.00 7.93 -11.62
N MET A 144 2.40 7.05 -10.70
CA MET A 144 3.46 6.09 -10.94
C MET A 144 3.22 4.83 -10.10
N ALA A 145 3.39 3.68 -10.72
CA ALA A 145 3.46 2.41 -10.03
C ALA A 145 4.87 1.82 -10.15
N CYS A 146 5.34 1.20 -9.08
CA CYS A 146 6.58 0.47 -9.03
C CYS A 146 6.29 -0.89 -8.39
N ASN A 147 6.84 -1.96 -8.96
CA ASN A 147 6.62 -3.30 -8.46
C ASN A 147 7.92 -4.09 -8.51
N THR A 148 8.15 -4.95 -7.52
CA THR A 148 9.38 -5.75 -7.45
C THR A 148 9.57 -6.67 -8.65
N ASN A 149 8.49 -7.14 -9.30
CA ASN A 149 8.57 -7.95 -10.51
C ASN A 149 9.13 -7.20 -11.73
N PHE A 150 9.06 -5.86 -11.78
CA PHE A 150 9.70 -5.07 -12.85
C PHE A 150 11.23 -5.19 -12.84
N TYR A 151 11.79 -5.65 -11.73
CA TYR A 151 13.21 -5.86 -11.50
C TYR A 151 13.58 -7.35 -11.39
N ASP A 152 12.68 -8.27 -11.79
CA ASP A 152 12.81 -9.71 -11.57
C ASP A 152 13.09 -10.06 -10.10
N ARG A 153 12.45 -9.33 -9.19
CA ARG A 153 12.56 -9.51 -7.73
C ARG A 153 11.20 -9.92 -7.17
N PHE A 154 11.23 -10.96 -6.36
CA PHE A 154 10.04 -11.52 -5.74
C PHE A 154 10.36 -11.86 -4.30
N LEU A 155 9.38 -11.97 -3.43
CA LEU A 155 9.59 -12.50 -2.09
C LEU A 155 9.91 -14.00 -2.17
N PRO A 156 10.90 -14.50 -1.39
CA PRO A 156 11.15 -15.92 -1.29
C PRO A 156 9.99 -16.60 -0.54
N ALA A 157 9.98 -17.94 -0.57
CA ALA A 157 9.13 -18.70 0.32
C ALA A 157 9.43 -18.30 1.78
N LEU A 158 8.39 -18.06 2.55
CA LEU A 158 8.48 -17.69 3.96
C LEU A 158 7.63 -18.66 4.78
N ASN A 159 8.17 -19.11 5.93
CA ASN A 159 7.40 -19.85 6.92
C ASN A 159 6.66 -18.88 7.85
N ALA A 160 5.64 -19.40 8.53
CA ALA A 160 4.91 -18.62 9.52
C ALA A 160 5.86 -18.02 10.58
N GLY A 161 5.77 -16.73 10.82
CA GLY A 161 6.62 -15.98 11.73
C GLY A 161 7.92 -15.43 11.11
N GLU A 162 8.29 -15.86 9.90
CA GLU A 162 9.43 -15.27 9.21
C GLU A 162 9.10 -13.88 8.66
N MET A 163 10.13 -13.04 8.60
CA MET A 163 10.01 -11.66 8.16
C MET A 163 10.91 -11.38 6.97
N GLY A 164 10.44 -10.49 6.10
CA GLY A 164 11.18 -9.97 4.97
C GLY A 164 11.20 -8.44 4.96
N ILE A 165 12.25 -7.88 4.36
CA ILE A 165 12.36 -6.45 4.07
C ILE A 165 12.38 -6.26 2.58
N VAL A 166 11.59 -5.31 2.09
CA VAL A 166 11.69 -4.80 0.73
C VAL A 166 12.15 -3.36 0.79
N GLU A 167 13.20 -3.06 0.04
CA GLU A 167 13.75 -1.71 -0.09
C GLU A 167 13.73 -1.30 -1.56
N TRP A 168 13.24 -0.11 -1.83
CA TRP A 168 13.37 0.58 -3.10
C TRP A 168 14.30 1.78 -2.94
N GLU A 169 15.16 1.97 -3.90
CA GLU A 169 15.96 3.17 -4.05
C GLU A 169 15.61 3.83 -5.37
N MET A 170 15.22 5.09 -5.33
CA MET A 170 14.77 5.81 -6.51
C MET A 170 15.12 7.29 -6.45
N ALA A 171 15.31 7.90 -7.63
CA ALA A 171 15.26 9.35 -7.74
C ALA A 171 13.81 9.79 -7.80
N VAL A 172 13.45 10.86 -7.08
CA VAL A 172 12.09 11.42 -7.06
C VAL A 172 11.77 12.01 -8.43
N PRO A 173 10.78 11.46 -9.17
CA PRO A 173 10.49 11.89 -10.54
C PRO A 173 9.41 12.98 -10.60
N PHE A 174 8.92 13.46 -9.45
CA PHE A 174 7.78 14.34 -9.36
C PHE A 174 8.20 15.81 -9.22
N ALA A 175 7.44 16.71 -9.88
CA ALA A 175 7.52 18.13 -9.61
C ALA A 175 7.01 18.45 -8.19
N HIS A 176 7.06 19.72 -7.77
CA HIS A 176 6.57 20.13 -6.46
C HIS A 176 5.10 19.76 -6.25
N GLY A 177 4.78 19.31 -5.05
CA GLY A 177 3.42 18.87 -4.68
C GLY A 177 3.42 17.89 -3.52
N GLU A 178 2.24 17.46 -3.13
CA GLU A 178 2.01 16.43 -2.14
C GLU A 178 1.57 15.14 -2.83
N PHE A 179 2.22 14.04 -2.48
CA PHE A 179 2.01 12.72 -3.08
C PHE A 179 1.66 11.71 -1.99
N ARG A 180 0.67 10.88 -2.28
CA ARG A 180 0.24 9.77 -1.43
C ARG A 180 0.89 8.50 -1.93
N ILE A 181 1.22 7.60 -1.02
CA ILE A 181 1.85 6.32 -1.32
C ILE A 181 0.96 5.20 -0.78
N ASP A 182 0.59 4.29 -1.66
CA ASP A 182 -0.07 3.04 -1.32
C ASP A 182 0.93 1.89 -1.49
N VAL A 183 0.77 0.82 -0.70
CA VAL A 183 1.56 -0.40 -0.83
C VAL A 183 0.66 -1.62 -0.91
N GLY A 184 1.12 -2.64 -1.63
CA GLY A 184 0.39 -3.89 -1.76
C GLY A 184 1.31 -5.09 -1.95
N ILE A 185 0.89 -6.25 -1.44
CA ILE A 185 1.54 -7.54 -1.65
C ILE A 185 0.59 -8.42 -2.43
N LYS A 186 1.02 -8.89 -3.59
CA LYS A 186 0.26 -9.83 -4.42
C LYS A 186 0.88 -11.22 -4.41
N PRO A 187 0.06 -12.29 -4.52
CA PRO A 187 0.57 -13.66 -4.67
C PRO A 187 1.50 -13.83 -5.86
N ASP A 188 1.16 -13.19 -6.97
CA ASP A 188 1.91 -13.15 -8.21
C ASP A 188 1.59 -11.86 -8.99
N PRO A 189 2.40 -11.49 -10.02
CA PRO A 189 2.20 -10.25 -10.78
C PRO A 189 0.86 -10.14 -11.52
N LEU A 190 0.26 -11.26 -11.87
CA LEU A 190 -0.98 -11.32 -12.68
C LEU A 190 -2.23 -11.44 -11.81
N SER A 191 -2.06 -11.73 -10.51
CA SER A 191 -3.19 -11.85 -9.60
C SER A 191 -3.95 -10.53 -9.47
N SER A 192 -5.26 -10.62 -9.41
CA SER A 192 -6.14 -9.53 -8.95
C SER A 192 -6.16 -9.41 -7.43
N ASP A 193 -5.82 -10.51 -6.74
CA ASP A 193 -5.89 -10.61 -5.30
C ASP A 193 -4.66 -10.02 -4.61
N PHE A 194 -4.81 -9.67 -3.35
CA PHE A 194 -3.73 -9.20 -2.50
C PHE A 194 -3.64 -10.04 -1.24
N TYR A 195 -2.42 -10.27 -0.76
CA TYR A 195 -2.20 -10.74 0.61
C TYR A 195 -2.46 -9.62 1.61
N ASP A 196 -1.93 -8.43 1.33
CA ASP A 196 -2.17 -7.23 2.13
C ASP A 196 -2.07 -5.99 1.22
N ARG A 197 -2.87 -4.98 1.55
CA ARG A 197 -2.83 -3.69 0.86
C ARG A 197 -3.11 -2.58 1.86
N VAL A 198 -2.25 -1.56 1.85
CA VAL A 198 -2.40 -0.39 2.71
C VAL A 198 -2.49 0.85 1.84
N PHE A 199 -3.61 1.56 1.94
CA PHE A 199 -3.83 2.81 1.23
C PHE A 199 -3.31 3.99 2.05
N CYS A 200 -2.71 4.96 1.37
CA CYS A 200 -2.16 6.16 1.99
C CYS A 200 -1.26 5.84 3.19
N VAL A 201 -0.34 4.87 2.99
CA VAL A 201 0.59 4.44 4.04
C VAL A 201 1.52 5.57 4.47
N ALA A 202 1.83 6.49 3.56
CA ALA A 202 2.61 7.70 3.80
C ALA A 202 2.26 8.80 2.80
N SER A 203 2.63 10.03 3.15
CA SER A 203 2.65 11.17 2.24
C SER A 203 4.09 11.66 2.09
N LEU A 204 4.44 12.08 0.88
CA LEU A 204 5.73 12.69 0.55
C LEU A 204 5.49 14.05 -0.09
N THR A 205 6.07 15.10 0.47
CA THR A 205 6.01 16.45 -0.10
C THR A 205 7.27 16.72 -0.92
N VAL A 206 7.09 17.06 -2.19
CA VAL A 206 8.18 17.52 -3.05
C VAL A 206 8.17 19.05 -3.05
N VAL A 207 9.25 19.64 -2.55
CA VAL A 207 9.43 21.10 -2.48
C VAL A 207 10.23 21.61 -3.69
N PRO A 208 10.11 22.89 -4.05
CA PRO A 208 10.88 23.50 -5.13
C PRO A 208 12.40 23.44 -4.96
#